data_5b7283ab2e7351206e721f3f38dec81e
#
_entry.id   5b7283ab2e7351206e721f3f38dec81e
#
_cell.length_a   1.000
_cell.length_b   1.000
_cell.length_c   1.000
_cell.angle_alpha   90.00
_cell.angle_beta   90.00
_cell.angle_gamma   90.00
#
_symmetry.space_group_name_H-M   'P 1'
#
loop_
_entity.id
_entity.type
_entity.pdbx_description
1 polymer ?
#
loop_
_entity_poly.entity_id
_entity_poly.type
_entity_poly.pdbx_seq_one_letter_code
_entity_poly.pdbx_strand_id
1 'polypeptide(L)'
;MDRRRESRVDTAFPVRIWGVDRYCRPFMQLAIVRNISSLGAVLQNVRSRIKPGEILDVQYDGQKAQFRVVWTGKAGTMEAGEVGLQRLPDEPYIWDIDPLRCAQSPAEG
;
A
#
# COMPACT_ATOMS: atom_id res chain seq x y z
N MET A 1 8.35 6.03 22.30
CA MET A 1 8.23 5.88 21.80
C MET A 1 7.59 5.08 21.29
N ASP A 2 7.19 4.91 20.96
CA ASP A 2 6.64 4.08 20.58
C ASP A 2 5.98 4.17 19.49
N ARG A 3 6.48 4.21 18.65
CA ARG A 3 6.03 4.36 17.59
C ARG A 3 5.44 3.28 17.16
N ARG A 4 5.44 2.39 17.56
CA ARG A 4 5.05 1.32 17.16
C ARG A 4 3.73 1.09 17.52
N ARG A 5 2.92 1.81 17.56
CA ARG A 5 1.76 1.51 17.86
C ARG A 5 1.07 0.88 16.80
N GLU A 6 1.38 0.94 15.53
CA GLU A 6 0.67 0.25 14.55
C GLU A 6 1.29 -1.05 14.32
N SER A 7 0.57 -2.12 14.26
CA SER A 7 1.07 -3.43 13.92
C SER A 7 1.21 -3.54 12.43
N ARG A 8 2.30 -4.08 11.96
CA ARG A 8 2.53 -4.26 10.56
C ARG A 8 2.63 -5.72 10.24
N VAL A 9 2.02 -6.13 9.14
CA VAL A 9 2.04 -7.51 8.71
C VAL A 9 2.77 -7.57 7.39
N ASP A 10 3.80 -8.40 7.29
CA ASP A 10 4.53 -8.58 6.06
C ASP A 10 3.71 -9.44 5.13
N THR A 11 3.62 -9.01 3.90
CA THR A 11 2.81 -9.70 2.92
C THR A 11 3.55 -9.71 1.59
N ALA A 12 2.97 -10.36 0.62
CA ALA A 12 3.52 -10.36 -0.73
C ALA A 12 2.43 -10.76 -1.69
N PHE A 13 1.33 -10.03 -1.71
CA PHE A 13 0.30 -10.42 -2.65
C PHE A 13 0.07 -9.33 -3.70
N PRO A 14 -0.39 -9.74 -4.87
CA PRO A 14 -0.55 -8.80 -5.97
C PRO A 14 -1.80 -7.96 -5.84
N VAL A 15 -1.70 -6.73 -6.30
CA VAL A 15 -2.85 -5.84 -6.35
C VAL A 15 -2.80 -5.13 -7.69
N ARG A 16 -3.93 -4.58 -8.09
CA ARG A 16 -4.01 -3.78 -9.28
C ARG A 16 -4.14 -2.34 -8.84
N ILE A 17 -3.38 -1.46 -9.44
CA ILE A 17 -3.45 -0.06 -9.07
C ILE A 17 -3.74 0.79 -10.29
N TRP A 18 -4.48 1.87 -10.09
CA TRP A 18 -4.78 2.83 -11.12
C TRP A 18 -4.49 4.21 -10.59
N GLY A 19 -4.09 5.09 -11.46
CA GLY A 19 -3.86 6.46 -11.07
C GLY A 19 -3.47 7.29 -12.26
N VAL A 20 -2.91 8.45 -11.99
CA VAL A 20 -2.45 9.36 -13.02
C VAL A 20 -0.98 9.60 -12.71
N ASP A 21 -0.12 9.47 -13.70
CA ASP A 21 1.31 9.63 -13.46
C ASP A 21 1.67 11.11 -13.45
N ARG A 22 2.95 11.40 -13.25
CA ARG A 22 3.40 12.79 -13.13
C ARG A 22 3.20 13.58 -14.41
N TYR A 23 2.91 12.92 -15.52
CA TYR A 23 2.67 13.58 -16.78
C TYR A 23 1.17 13.68 -17.06
N CYS A 24 0.34 13.48 -16.06
CA CYS A 24 -1.11 13.55 -16.17
C CYS A 24 -1.69 12.49 -17.10
N ARG A 25 -1.05 11.35 -17.20
CA ARG A 25 -1.55 10.26 -18.02
C ARG A 25 -2.06 9.14 -17.14
N PRO A 26 -3.24 8.63 -17.42
CA PRO A 26 -3.79 7.55 -16.62
C PRO A 26 -2.97 6.28 -16.83
N PHE A 27 -2.85 5.51 -15.79
CA PHE A 27 -2.12 4.24 -15.89
C PHE A 27 -2.80 3.18 -15.05
N MET A 28 -2.50 1.95 -15.35
CA MET A 28 -2.93 0.82 -14.57
C MET A 28 -1.80 -0.19 -14.59
N GLN A 29 -1.46 -0.74 -13.45
CA GLN A 29 -0.45 -1.79 -13.42
C GLN A 29 -0.66 -2.69 -12.23
N LEU A 30 0.03 -3.80 -12.21
CA LEU A 30 0.04 -4.69 -11.06
C LEU A 30 1.22 -4.30 -10.18
N ALA A 31 1.03 -4.43 -8.90
CA ALA A 31 2.08 -4.16 -7.92
C ALA A 31 1.98 -5.21 -6.82
N ILE A 32 2.93 -5.20 -5.91
CA ILE A 32 2.94 -6.16 -4.81
C ILE A 32 2.81 -5.40 -3.52
N VAL A 33 1.92 -5.86 -2.64
CA VAL A 33 1.80 -5.26 -1.32
C VAL A 33 2.80 -5.94 -0.43
N ARG A 34 3.76 -5.17 0.11
CA ARG A 34 4.80 -5.73 0.95
C ARG A 34 4.45 -5.74 2.40
N ASN A 35 3.76 -4.78 2.90
CA ASN A 35 3.28 -4.85 4.27
C ASN A 35 2.03 -4.01 4.42
N ILE A 36 1.28 -4.28 5.44
CA ILE A 36 0.00 -3.69 5.70
C ILE A 36 -0.08 -3.32 7.16
N SER A 37 -0.68 -2.18 7.46
CA SER A 37 -1.02 -1.82 8.82
C SER A 37 -2.41 -1.24 8.79
N SER A 38 -2.92 -0.87 9.94
CA SER A 38 -4.25 -0.27 9.97
C SER A 38 -4.24 1.11 9.32
N LEU A 39 -3.07 1.73 9.16
CA LEU A 39 -2.99 3.06 8.60
C LEU A 39 -2.66 3.08 7.12
N GLY A 40 -2.14 2.01 6.60
CA GLY A 40 -1.78 2.01 5.19
C GLY A 40 -1.05 0.77 4.74
N ALA A 41 -0.27 0.92 3.70
CA ALA A 41 0.42 -0.22 3.10
C ALA A 41 1.64 0.28 2.34
N VAL A 42 2.53 -0.64 2.01
CA VAL A 42 3.67 -0.31 1.16
C VAL A 42 3.59 -1.20 -0.07
N LEU A 43 3.64 -0.59 -1.23
CA LEU A 43 3.64 -1.31 -2.49
C LEU A 43 5.06 -1.43 -3.02
N GLN A 44 5.27 -2.45 -3.84
CA GLN A 44 6.54 -2.68 -4.45
C GLN A 44 6.33 -2.93 -5.92
N ASN A 45 7.31 -2.72 -6.73
CA ASN A 45 7.25 -2.93 -8.18
C ASN A 45 6.37 -1.91 -8.90
N VAL A 46 6.31 -0.72 -8.37
CA VAL A 46 5.55 0.34 -9.01
C VAL A 46 6.46 1.00 -10.02
N ARG A 47 6.08 0.94 -11.28
CA ARG A 47 6.89 1.50 -12.33
C ARG A 47 6.45 2.87 -12.81
N SER A 48 5.22 3.24 -12.53
CA SER A 48 4.73 4.53 -12.92
C SER A 48 5.33 5.60 -12.03
N ARG A 49 5.52 6.78 -12.57
CA ARG A 49 6.07 7.86 -11.79
C ARG A 49 4.97 8.59 -11.07
N ILE A 50 4.91 8.40 -9.78
CA ILE A 50 3.85 8.91 -8.95
C ILE A 50 4.47 9.85 -7.92
N LYS A 51 3.75 10.87 -7.52
CA LYS A 51 4.24 11.82 -6.53
C LYS A 51 3.48 11.69 -5.24
N PRO A 52 4.11 12.00 -4.11
CA PRO A 52 3.38 12.07 -2.85
C PRO A 52 2.22 13.06 -2.96
N GLY A 53 1.13 12.73 -2.35
CA GLY A 53 -0.09 13.52 -2.41
C GLY A 53 -1.10 13.03 -3.41
N GLU A 54 -0.67 12.19 -4.35
CA GLU A 54 -1.59 11.67 -5.34
C GLU A 54 -2.47 10.59 -4.76
N ILE A 55 -3.62 10.39 -5.35
CA ILE A 55 -4.55 9.36 -4.92
C ILE A 55 -4.46 8.18 -5.89
N LEU A 56 -4.35 6.99 -5.36
CA LEU A 56 -4.36 5.79 -6.16
C LEU A 56 -5.56 4.93 -5.83
N ASP A 57 -6.12 4.30 -6.84
CA ASP A 57 -7.12 3.27 -6.63
C ASP A 57 -6.39 1.95 -6.55
N VAL A 58 -6.67 1.17 -5.53
CA VAL A 58 -6.02 -0.11 -5.33
C VAL A 58 -7.10 -1.19 -5.23
N GLN A 59 -6.95 -2.26 -5.97
CA GLN A 59 -7.89 -3.35 -5.95
C GLN A 59 -7.22 -4.64 -5.49
N TYR A 60 -7.81 -5.30 -4.50
CA TYR A 60 -7.33 -6.56 -4.00
C TYR A 60 -8.53 -7.48 -3.80
N ASP A 61 -8.47 -8.64 -4.43
CA ASP A 61 -9.50 -9.68 -4.25
C ASP A 61 -10.90 -9.11 -4.54
N GLY A 62 -11.01 -8.33 -5.59
CA GLY A 62 -12.31 -7.82 -6.01
C GLY A 62 -12.77 -6.59 -5.27
N GLN A 63 -12.05 -6.16 -4.25
CA GLN A 63 -12.43 -4.97 -3.50
C GLN A 63 -11.51 -3.82 -3.84
N LYS A 64 -12.04 -2.63 -3.88
CA LYS A 64 -11.28 -1.46 -4.29
C LYS A 64 -11.36 -0.36 -3.25
N ALA A 65 -10.27 0.34 -3.05
CA ALA A 65 -10.23 1.46 -2.14
C ALA A 65 -9.23 2.48 -2.64
N GLN A 66 -9.38 3.71 -2.24
CA GLN A 66 -8.45 4.76 -2.60
C GLN A 66 -7.49 5.01 -1.47
N PHE A 67 -6.25 5.28 -1.81
CA PHE A 67 -5.20 5.58 -0.84
C PHE A 67 -4.45 6.81 -1.28
N ARG A 68 -3.86 7.50 -0.33
CA ARG A 68 -3.02 8.66 -0.64
C ARG A 68 -1.56 8.22 -0.65
N VAL A 69 -0.82 8.62 -1.64
CA VAL A 69 0.62 8.34 -1.69
C VAL A 69 1.31 9.29 -0.73
N VAL A 70 2.06 8.76 0.22
CA VAL A 70 2.76 9.58 1.20
C VAL A 70 4.24 9.62 0.99
N TRP A 71 4.82 8.62 0.33
CA TRP A 71 6.22 8.67 -0.04
C TRP A 71 6.49 7.72 -1.19
N THR A 72 7.56 7.97 -1.91
CA THR A 72 7.98 7.06 -2.97
C THR A 72 9.48 6.83 -2.80
N GLY A 73 9.93 5.65 -3.15
CA GLY A 73 11.33 5.31 -3.06
C GLY A 73 12.11 5.98 -4.17
N LYS A 74 13.36 6.39 -3.87
CA LYS A 74 14.15 7.07 -4.84
C LYS A 74 14.78 6.14 -5.82
N ALA A 75 14.80 6.54 -7.08
CA ALA A 75 15.45 5.75 -8.12
C ALA A 75 16.91 5.57 -7.74
N GLY A 76 17.44 4.42 -7.99
CA GLY A 76 18.83 4.13 -7.66
C GLY A 76 19.07 3.68 -6.24
N THR A 77 18.05 3.57 -5.43
CA THR A 77 18.20 3.09 -4.06
C THR A 77 17.49 1.75 -3.93
N MET A 78 17.63 1.13 -2.79
CA MET A 78 16.98 -0.14 -2.55
C MET A 78 15.49 -0.01 -2.47
N GLU A 79 14.97 1.18 -2.22
CA GLU A 79 13.53 1.37 -2.17
C GLU A 79 12.95 1.78 -3.51
N ALA A 80 13.75 1.78 -4.58
CA ALA A 80 13.22 2.15 -5.88
C ALA A 80 12.03 1.27 -6.22
N GLY A 81 10.95 1.88 -6.66
CA GLY A 81 9.73 1.14 -6.99
C GLY A 81 8.80 0.94 -5.82
N GLU A 82 9.17 1.39 -4.63
CA GLU A 82 8.29 1.29 -3.48
C GLU A 82 7.47 2.55 -3.33
N VAL A 83 6.24 2.38 -2.89
CA VAL A 83 5.33 3.50 -2.68
C VAL A 83 4.61 3.28 -1.36
N GLY A 84 4.69 4.27 -0.48
CA GLY A 84 3.98 4.21 0.78
C GLY A 84 2.60 4.81 0.64
N LEU A 85 1.60 4.11 1.12
CA LEU A 85 0.21 4.50 1.00
C LEU A 85 -0.40 4.74 2.36
N GLN A 86 -1.24 5.74 2.45
CA GLN A 86 -1.99 6.03 3.65
C GLN A 86 -3.46 5.82 3.37
N ARG A 87 -4.14 5.14 4.29
CA ARG A 87 -5.54 4.88 4.16
C ARG A 87 -6.31 6.19 4.31
N LEU A 88 -7.31 6.37 3.48
CA LEU A 88 -8.16 7.55 3.58
C LEU A 88 -9.33 7.24 4.52
N PRO A 89 -9.83 8.23 5.23
CA PRO A 89 -10.82 8.00 6.26
C PRO A 89 -12.09 7.28 5.87
N ASP A 90 -12.63 7.53 4.77
CA ASP A 90 -13.90 6.93 4.43
C ASP A 90 -13.80 5.74 3.49
N GLU A 91 -12.61 5.23 3.30
CA GLU A 91 -12.45 4.13 2.37
C GLU A 91 -12.50 2.80 3.10
N PRO A 92 -12.96 1.76 2.44
CA PRO A 92 -13.04 0.46 3.09
C PRO A 92 -11.67 -0.16 3.30
N TYR A 93 -11.60 -1.04 4.28
CA TYR A 93 -10.37 -1.79 4.53
C TYR A 93 -10.47 -3.02 3.64
N ILE A 94 -9.64 -3.09 2.62
CA ILE A 94 -9.78 -4.14 1.62
C ILE A 94 -8.87 -5.36 1.86
N TRP A 95 -7.98 -5.28 2.86
CA TRP A 95 -7.09 -6.40 3.10
C TRP A 95 -7.82 -7.44 3.91
N ASP A 96 -7.68 -8.69 3.51
CA ASP A 96 -8.32 -9.72 4.22
C ASP A 96 -7.57 -10.08 5.44
N ILE A 97 -6.71 -9.29 5.98
CA ILE A 97 -5.90 -9.55 7.13
C ILE A 97 -6.09 -8.45 8.12
N ASP A 98 -6.36 -8.83 9.35
CA ASP A 98 -6.45 -7.85 10.43
C ASP A 98 -5.06 -7.74 11.04
N PRO A 99 -4.37 -6.63 10.87
CA PRO A 99 -3.01 -6.54 11.41
C PRO A 99 -2.94 -6.76 12.91
N LEU A 100 -3.92 -6.30 13.65
CA LEU A 100 -3.88 -6.50 15.06
C LEU A 100 -4.08 -7.94 15.42
N ARG A 101 -4.97 -8.62 14.72
CA ARG A 101 -5.22 -9.95 15.00
C ARG A 101 -4.06 -10.77 14.65
N CYS A 102 -3.43 -10.55 13.55
CA CYS A 102 -2.28 -11.34 13.17
C CYS A 102 -1.14 -11.15 14.14
N ALA A 103 -0.99 -9.97 14.66
CA ALA A 103 0.07 -9.74 15.59
C ALA A 103 -0.17 -10.40 16.92
N GLN A 104 -1.42 -10.64 17.24
CA GLN A 104 -1.71 -11.22 18.50
C GLN A 104 -1.88 -12.67 18.50
N SER A 105 -2.05 -13.29 17.43
CA SER A 105 -2.33 -14.66 17.48
C SER A 105 -1.44 -15.50 16.82
N PRO A 106 -0.30 -15.41 17.08
CA PRO A 106 0.63 -16.13 16.41
C PRO A 106 0.44 -17.50 16.54
N ALA A 107 0.19 -17.87 17.51
CA ALA A 107 0.30 -19.13 17.64
C ALA A 107 -0.78 -19.85 17.31
N GLU A 108 -1.56 -19.50 16.98
CA GLU A 108 -2.50 -20.15 16.77
C GLU A 108 -2.34 -21.06 16.05
N GLY A 109 -1.81 -21.15 15.79
CA GLY A 109 -1.52 -22.28 15.13
C GLY A 109 -1.71 -22.83 15.14
#